data_e41b331740d0f0418741661532b09649
#
_entry.id   e41b331740d0f0418741661532b09649
#
_cell.length_a   1.000
_cell.length_b   1.000
_cell.length_c   1.000
_cell.angle_alpha   90.00
_cell.angle_beta   90.00
_cell.angle_gamma   90.00
#
_symmetry.space_group_name_H-M   'P 1'
#
loop_
_entity.id
_entity.type
_entity.pdbx_description
1 polymer ?
#
loop_
_entity_poly.entity_id
_entity_poly.type
_entity_poly.pdbx_seq_one_letter_code
_entity_poly.pdbx_strand_id
1 'polypeptide(L)'
;MNMKKLPVDVSIAKRRTILMLCAASLTFAAMTACKSGTREKAAAEPPFADTIPICFETDWGHAGAGGIFCSVEINGVKVDTVLVDNGCYRSDIDPDLAAKLDFTYRVYRTDTLRAKRGSEELADIARYSVVTDSLCYKIGHTSFRLDTIDINKWAALMYSMPSLGATIGRDVFEKYVVEIDLQRHFMVLSNHLPASIGQYKAIPMEFTNQQGFPRFRCVQTDGFRLKDGAPCTARVFLDLGNAAGTAFDSAFLNRVDQHFSQIDTSSLAWLILSQIGSAVDSMNFPIELMDDNHRVVAKIPGSMMDLSVLNSDILLGTDFFRHFNVIFDYKNNMLYLKHN
;
A
#
# COMPACT_ATOMS: atom_id res chain seq x y z
N MET A 1 -38.21 1.10 -8.58
CA MET A 1 -36.97 1.05 -9.34
C MET A 1 -36.34 -0.33 -9.10
N ASN A 2 -36.45 -1.21 -10.10
CA ASN A 2 -36.14 -2.64 -9.93
C ASN A 2 -34.63 -2.90 -9.91
N MET A 3 -34.11 -3.21 -8.74
CA MET A 3 -32.75 -3.78 -8.63
C MET A 3 -32.76 -5.22 -9.21
N LYS A 4 -32.03 -5.45 -10.27
CA LYS A 4 -31.73 -6.80 -10.72
C LYS A 4 -30.92 -7.50 -9.65
N LYS A 5 -31.53 -8.50 -9.02
CA LYS A 5 -30.85 -9.39 -8.07
C LYS A 5 -29.79 -10.19 -8.83
N LEU A 6 -28.56 -10.14 -8.39
CA LEU A 6 -27.51 -11.08 -8.80
C LEU A 6 -27.95 -12.50 -8.38
N PRO A 7 -27.84 -13.51 -9.22
CA PRO A 7 -28.19 -14.87 -8.86
C PRO A 7 -27.13 -15.43 -7.90
N VAL A 8 -27.52 -15.66 -6.65
CA VAL A 8 -26.76 -16.50 -5.72
C VAL A 8 -27.22 -17.92 -5.94
N ASP A 9 -26.45 -18.68 -6.70
CA ASP A 9 -26.67 -20.12 -6.80
C ASP A 9 -25.86 -20.83 -5.74
N VAL A 10 -26.51 -21.16 -4.61
CA VAL A 10 -25.96 -21.97 -3.53
C VAL A 10 -26.45 -23.39 -3.72
N SER A 11 -25.78 -24.19 -4.55
CA SER A 11 -26.06 -25.62 -4.59
C SER A 11 -25.27 -26.35 -3.50
N ILE A 12 -25.98 -26.71 -2.44
CA ILE A 12 -25.52 -27.63 -1.39
C ILE A 12 -25.57 -29.05 -1.98
N ALA A 13 -24.43 -29.59 -2.38
CA ALA A 13 -24.31 -30.99 -2.74
C ALA A 13 -23.93 -31.84 -1.55
N LYS A 14 -24.84 -32.70 -1.17
CA LYS A 14 -24.74 -33.70 -0.10
C LYS A 14 -23.60 -34.71 -0.38
N ARG A 15 -22.87 -35.01 0.71
CA ARG A 15 -21.96 -36.15 0.84
C ARG A 15 -22.59 -37.46 0.40
N ARG A 16 -21.90 -38.23 -0.43
CA ARG A 16 -21.98 -39.71 -0.45
C ARG A 16 -20.59 -40.30 -0.57
N THR A 17 -20.23 -40.97 0.50
CA THR A 17 -19.09 -41.89 0.65
C THR A 17 -19.33 -43.11 -0.21
N ILE A 18 -18.39 -43.49 -1.06
CA ILE A 18 -18.26 -44.86 -1.58
C ILE A 18 -16.79 -45.26 -1.51
N LEU A 19 -16.54 -46.21 -0.64
CA LEU A 19 -15.32 -47.03 -0.60
C LEU A 19 -15.32 -48.00 -1.82
N MET A 20 -14.22 -48.13 -2.52
CA MET A 20 -13.86 -49.41 -3.13
C MET A 20 -12.35 -49.58 -3.21
N LEU A 21 -11.97 -50.78 -2.81
CA LEU A 21 -10.63 -51.33 -2.67
C LEU A 21 -10.00 -51.77 -4.02
N CYS A 22 -8.68 -51.77 -4.02
CA CYS A 22 -7.71 -52.70 -4.60
C CYS A 22 -7.78 -53.05 -6.08
N ALA A 23 -6.69 -52.78 -6.77
CA ALA A 23 -5.86 -53.85 -7.35
C ALA A 23 -4.50 -53.27 -7.78
N ALA A 24 -3.46 -53.89 -7.27
CA ALA A 24 -2.08 -53.71 -7.70
C ALA A 24 -1.85 -54.45 -9.01
N SER A 25 -1.16 -53.83 -9.96
CA SER A 25 -0.40 -54.51 -10.98
C SER A 25 0.83 -53.68 -11.36
N LEU A 26 1.97 -54.27 -11.01
CA LEU A 26 3.29 -53.90 -11.52
C LEU A 26 3.32 -54.05 -13.04
N THR A 27 3.80 -53.02 -13.72
CA THR A 27 4.53 -53.21 -14.98
C THR A 27 5.70 -52.24 -15.05
N PHE A 28 6.83 -52.82 -15.29
CA PHE A 28 8.18 -52.30 -15.39
C PHE A 28 8.40 -51.52 -16.70
N ALA A 29 9.23 -50.48 -16.57
CA ALA A 29 10.13 -49.93 -17.58
C ALA A 29 9.57 -49.24 -18.82
N ALA A 30 9.67 -47.93 -18.79
CA ALA A 30 10.28 -47.19 -19.90
C ALA A 30 10.99 -45.97 -19.31
N MET A 31 12.30 -46.05 -19.20
CA MET A 31 13.16 -44.86 -19.03
C MET A 31 13.05 -44.05 -20.31
N THR A 32 12.15 -43.12 -20.31
CA THR A 32 12.18 -42.00 -21.27
C THR A 32 12.91 -40.88 -20.61
N ALA A 33 14.12 -40.61 -21.09
CA ALA A 33 14.93 -39.45 -20.72
C ALA A 33 14.06 -38.19 -20.75
N CYS A 34 13.72 -37.69 -19.57
CA CYS A 34 13.30 -36.29 -19.44
C CYS A 34 14.48 -35.46 -19.94
N LYS A 35 14.42 -35.02 -21.20
CA LYS A 35 15.18 -33.85 -21.62
C LYS A 35 14.86 -32.78 -20.61
N SER A 36 15.86 -32.43 -19.85
CA SER A 36 15.87 -31.17 -19.07
C SER A 36 15.63 -30.05 -20.10
N GLY A 37 14.38 -29.66 -20.26
CA GLY A 37 14.06 -28.45 -20.99
C GLY A 37 14.81 -27.34 -20.28
N THR A 38 15.88 -26.88 -20.87
CA THR A 38 16.46 -25.59 -20.54
C THR A 38 15.31 -24.61 -20.60
N ARG A 39 14.87 -24.17 -19.42
CA ARG A 39 13.95 -23.03 -19.30
C ARG A 39 14.66 -21.91 -20.03
N GLU A 40 14.25 -21.62 -21.26
CA GLU A 40 14.70 -20.42 -21.96
C GLU A 40 14.53 -19.29 -20.97
N LYS A 41 15.62 -18.66 -20.57
CA LYS A 41 15.58 -17.43 -19.81
C LYS A 41 14.75 -16.47 -20.65
N ALA A 42 13.54 -16.17 -20.22
CA ALA A 42 12.73 -15.15 -20.87
C ALA A 42 13.63 -13.95 -21.09
N ALA A 43 13.73 -13.50 -22.35
CA ALA A 43 14.54 -12.34 -22.70
C ALA A 43 14.13 -11.20 -21.76
N ALA A 44 15.12 -10.53 -21.15
CA ALA A 44 14.83 -9.42 -20.27
C ALA A 44 14.04 -8.38 -21.06
N GLU A 45 12.92 -7.93 -20.51
CA GLU A 45 12.15 -6.86 -21.13
C GLU A 45 13.05 -5.64 -21.37
N PRO A 46 12.93 -4.97 -22.52
CA PRO A 46 13.72 -3.77 -22.78
C PRO A 46 13.44 -2.73 -21.68
N PRO A 47 14.44 -1.90 -21.32
CA PRO A 47 14.23 -0.83 -20.34
C PRO A 47 13.11 0.10 -20.80
N PHE A 48 12.17 0.38 -19.91
CA PHE A 48 11.13 1.38 -20.13
C PHE A 48 10.93 2.24 -18.88
N ALA A 49 10.48 3.48 -19.09
CA ALA A 49 10.01 4.39 -18.06
C ALA A 49 8.85 5.21 -18.63
N ASP A 50 7.73 5.21 -17.94
CA ASP A 50 6.50 5.87 -18.36
C ASP A 50 6.11 6.91 -17.32
N THR A 51 6.06 8.19 -17.73
CA THR A 51 5.74 9.31 -16.85
C THR A 51 4.25 9.62 -16.92
N ILE A 52 3.59 9.56 -15.77
CA ILE A 52 2.16 9.65 -15.62
C ILE A 52 1.83 10.89 -14.80
N PRO A 53 0.98 11.80 -15.28
CA PRO A 53 0.47 12.91 -14.48
C PRO A 53 -0.33 12.38 -13.30
N ILE A 54 -0.11 12.97 -12.13
CA ILE A 54 -0.91 12.72 -10.93
C ILE A 54 -1.51 14.01 -10.40
N CYS A 55 -2.62 13.90 -9.70
CA CYS A 55 -3.21 14.96 -8.90
C CYS A 55 -2.95 14.63 -7.42
N PHE A 56 -2.52 15.63 -6.66
CA PHE A 56 -2.39 15.52 -5.22
C PHE A 56 -3.36 16.50 -4.59
N GLU A 57 -4.39 15.98 -3.94
CA GLU A 57 -5.43 16.78 -3.32
C GLU A 57 -5.32 16.74 -1.80
N THR A 58 -5.24 17.91 -1.19
CA THR A 58 -4.99 18.09 0.25
C THR A 58 -6.23 18.47 1.05
N ASP A 59 -7.38 18.65 0.40
CA ASP A 59 -8.60 19.17 1.04
C ASP A 59 -9.22 18.22 2.08
N TRP A 60 -8.80 16.98 2.10
CA TRP A 60 -9.28 15.96 3.05
C TRP A 60 -8.34 15.70 4.21
N GLY A 61 -7.10 16.16 4.09
CA GLY A 61 -6.04 15.83 5.02
C GLY A 61 -5.79 16.94 6.03
N HIS A 62 -5.14 16.55 7.13
CA HIS A 62 -4.57 17.48 8.07
C HIS A 62 -3.25 18.02 7.51
N ALA A 63 -3.03 19.32 7.62
CA ALA A 63 -1.73 19.98 7.45
C ALA A 63 -0.84 19.44 6.29
N GLY A 64 -1.42 19.28 5.10
CA GLY A 64 -0.67 18.91 3.90
C GLY A 64 -0.58 17.41 3.59
N ALA A 65 -1.31 16.57 4.31
CA ALA A 65 -1.64 15.22 3.86
C ALA A 65 -2.79 15.29 2.83
N GLY A 66 -2.92 14.28 1.99
CA GLY A 66 -3.94 14.24 0.95
C GLY A 66 -3.94 12.94 0.18
N GLY A 67 -4.83 12.83 -0.80
CA GLY A 67 -4.90 11.69 -1.73
C GLY A 67 -4.06 11.92 -2.98
N ILE A 68 -3.48 10.85 -3.50
CA ILE A 68 -2.76 10.84 -4.78
C ILE A 68 -3.63 10.15 -5.81
N PHE A 69 -3.96 10.83 -6.90
CA PHE A 69 -4.85 10.30 -7.91
C PHE A 69 -4.22 10.34 -9.29
N CYS A 70 -4.58 9.38 -10.13
CA CYS A 70 -4.24 9.36 -11.54
C CYS A 70 -5.44 8.89 -12.39
N SER A 71 -5.32 9.04 -13.72
CA SER A 71 -6.29 8.51 -14.66
C SER A 71 -5.79 7.16 -15.20
N VAL A 72 -6.67 6.18 -15.30
CA VAL A 72 -6.37 4.82 -15.74
C VAL A 72 -7.44 4.37 -16.74
N GLU A 73 -7.06 3.59 -17.73
CA GLU A 73 -8.01 2.86 -18.58
C GLU A 73 -8.07 1.41 -18.11
N ILE A 74 -9.28 0.91 -17.81
CA ILE A 74 -9.52 -0.47 -17.38
C ILE A 74 -10.44 -1.12 -18.42
N ASN A 75 -9.95 -2.13 -19.13
CA ASN A 75 -10.67 -2.77 -20.25
C ASN A 75 -11.28 -1.77 -21.25
N GLY A 76 -10.51 -0.72 -21.62
CA GLY A 76 -10.96 0.32 -22.54
C GLY A 76 -11.89 1.38 -21.93
N VAL A 77 -12.27 1.24 -20.66
CA VAL A 77 -13.06 2.25 -19.95
C VAL A 77 -12.11 3.21 -19.21
N LYS A 78 -12.19 4.48 -19.54
CA LYS A 78 -11.41 5.52 -18.86
C LYS A 78 -12.00 5.79 -17.47
N VAL A 79 -11.13 5.75 -16.46
CA VAL A 79 -11.42 6.08 -15.06
C VAL A 79 -10.53 7.25 -14.67
N ASP A 80 -11.13 8.42 -14.49
CA ASP A 80 -10.37 9.66 -14.28
C ASP A 80 -9.82 9.83 -12.87
N THR A 81 -10.44 9.15 -11.89
CA THR A 81 -10.07 9.24 -10.49
C THR A 81 -9.78 7.86 -9.92
N VAL A 82 -8.50 7.54 -9.86
CA VAL A 82 -7.99 6.28 -9.31
C VAL A 82 -6.96 6.62 -8.24
N LEU A 83 -7.18 6.14 -7.02
CA LEU A 83 -6.27 6.34 -5.89
C LEU A 83 -4.98 5.54 -6.09
N VAL A 84 -3.84 6.14 -5.77
CA VAL A 84 -2.54 5.46 -5.70
C VAL A 84 -2.21 5.17 -4.23
N ASP A 85 -2.23 3.90 -3.85
CA ASP A 85 -2.18 3.48 -2.44
C ASP A 85 -1.32 2.21 -2.27
N ASN A 86 -0.06 2.38 -1.92
CA ASN A 86 0.83 1.25 -1.64
C ASN A 86 0.55 0.55 -0.30
N GLY A 87 -0.23 1.17 0.58
CA GLY A 87 -0.76 0.58 1.82
C GLY A 87 -1.90 -0.39 1.56
N CYS A 88 -2.60 -0.26 0.45
CA CYS A 88 -3.62 -1.21 0.04
C CYS A 88 -2.98 -2.53 -0.42
N TYR A 89 -3.44 -3.64 0.16
CA TYR A 89 -2.87 -4.97 -0.11
C TYR A 89 -2.97 -5.39 -1.59
N ARG A 90 -4.04 -4.98 -2.25
CA ARG A 90 -4.34 -5.24 -3.67
C ARG A 90 -5.02 -4.04 -4.29
N SER A 91 -4.89 -3.93 -5.59
CA SER A 91 -5.73 -3.03 -6.35
C SER A 91 -7.19 -3.42 -6.22
N ASP A 92 -8.06 -2.43 -6.20
CA ASP A 92 -9.50 -2.64 -6.15
C ASP A 92 -10.25 -1.80 -7.18
N ILE A 93 -11.50 -2.18 -7.41
CA ILE A 93 -12.44 -1.43 -8.22
C ILE A 93 -13.77 -1.25 -7.48
N ASP A 94 -14.42 -0.11 -7.71
CA ASP A 94 -15.77 0.13 -7.21
C ASP A 94 -16.78 -0.83 -7.87
N PRO A 95 -17.77 -1.36 -7.13
CA PRO A 95 -18.78 -2.26 -7.68
C PRO A 95 -19.58 -1.66 -8.87
N ASP A 96 -19.81 -0.34 -8.88
CA ASP A 96 -20.52 0.32 -9.97
C ASP A 96 -19.63 0.40 -11.23
N LEU A 97 -18.31 0.50 -11.07
CA LEU A 97 -17.35 0.36 -12.16
C LEU A 97 -17.27 -1.11 -12.61
N ALA A 98 -17.14 -2.06 -11.69
CA ALA A 98 -17.11 -3.48 -12.00
C ALA A 98 -18.32 -3.93 -12.85
N ALA A 99 -19.50 -3.36 -12.58
CA ALA A 99 -20.72 -3.65 -13.34
C ALA A 99 -20.72 -3.08 -14.78
N LYS A 100 -19.82 -2.12 -15.06
CA LYS A 100 -19.68 -1.49 -16.40
C LYS A 100 -18.57 -2.14 -17.23
N LEU A 101 -17.61 -2.78 -16.55
CA LEU A 101 -16.50 -3.45 -17.21
C LEU A 101 -16.95 -4.80 -17.76
N ASP A 102 -16.58 -5.09 -19.01
CA ASP A 102 -16.75 -6.41 -19.61
C ASP A 102 -15.55 -7.29 -19.23
N PHE A 103 -15.70 -8.04 -18.13
CA PHE A 103 -14.68 -9.01 -17.70
C PHE A 103 -15.30 -10.18 -16.93
N THR A 104 -14.65 -11.31 -16.99
CA THR A 104 -15.03 -12.51 -16.24
C THR A 104 -14.23 -12.61 -14.96
N TYR A 105 -14.89 -13.02 -13.89
CA TYR A 105 -14.23 -13.24 -12.60
C TYR A 105 -14.92 -14.31 -11.78
N ARG A 106 -14.16 -14.88 -10.85
CA ARG A 106 -14.64 -15.81 -9.85
C ARG A 106 -14.33 -15.29 -8.45
N VAL A 107 -15.35 -15.12 -7.64
CA VAL A 107 -15.19 -14.76 -6.22
C VAL A 107 -14.62 -15.96 -5.48
N TYR A 108 -13.54 -15.77 -4.76
CA TYR A 108 -12.95 -16.81 -3.91
C TYR A 108 -13.00 -16.47 -2.42
N ARG A 109 -13.22 -15.20 -2.08
CA ARG A 109 -13.37 -14.73 -0.70
C ARG A 109 -14.37 -13.58 -0.64
N THR A 110 -15.18 -13.57 0.42
CA THR A 110 -16.07 -12.47 0.75
C THR A 110 -15.84 -12.08 2.20
N ASP A 111 -15.64 -10.79 2.46
CA ASP A 111 -15.47 -10.21 3.77
C ASP A 111 -16.37 -9.00 3.95
N THR A 112 -16.46 -8.55 5.19
CA THR A 112 -17.05 -7.26 5.55
C THR A 112 -15.96 -6.37 6.14
N LEU A 113 -15.75 -5.20 5.54
CA LEU A 113 -14.87 -4.16 6.04
C LEU A 113 -15.69 -3.19 6.87
N ARG A 114 -15.25 -2.89 8.09
CA ARG A 114 -15.83 -1.84 8.91
C ARG A 114 -15.16 -0.51 8.58
N ALA A 115 -15.90 0.37 7.93
CA ALA A 115 -15.40 1.71 7.64
C ALA A 115 -15.61 2.60 8.86
N LYS A 116 -14.52 3.23 9.32
CA LYS A 116 -14.53 4.19 10.43
C LYS A 116 -13.72 5.42 10.03
N ARG A 117 -14.16 6.58 10.48
CA ARG A 117 -13.40 7.84 10.40
C ARG A 117 -13.24 8.38 11.80
N GLY A 118 -12.06 8.20 12.39
CA GLY A 118 -11.86 8.43 13.81
C GLY A 118 -12.76 7.51 14.67
N SER A 119 -13.62 8.09 15.50
CA SER A 119 -14.61 7.35 16.31
C SER A 119 -15.94 7.10 15.58
N GLU A 120 -16.17 7.71 14.42
CA GLU A 120 -17.38 7.58 13.64
C GLU A 120 -17.40 6.27 12.84
N GLU A 121 -18.43 5.45 13.06
CA GLU A 121 -18.71 4.28 12.24
C GLU A 121 -19.47 4.72 10.99
N LEU A 122 -18.85 4.57 9.81
CA LEU A 122 -19.45 5.01 8.55
C LEU A 122 -20.36 3.94 7.95
N ALA A 123 -19.86 2.72 7.80
CA ALA A 123 -20.63 1.61 7.25
C ALA A 123 -19.87 0.28 7.37
N ASP A 124 -20.62 -0.81 7.26
CA ASP A 124 -20.11 -2.11 6.89
C ASP A 124 -20.10 -2.28 5.37
N ILE A 125 -18.94 -2.51 4.79
CA ILE A 125 -18.73 -2.57 3.34
C ILE A 125 -18.42 -4.01 2.94
N ALA A 126 -19.20 -4.57 2.03
CA ALA A 126 -18.89 -5.85 1.43
C ALA A 126 -17.63 -5.73 0.54
N ARG A 127 -16.68 -6.64 0.73
CA ARG A 127 -15.49 -6.81 -0.10
C ARG A 127 -15.51 -8.20 -0.72
N TYR A 128 -15.35 -8.24 -2.04
CA TYR A 128 -15.25 -9.47 -2.81
C TYR A 128 -13.83 -9.58 -3.39
N SER A 129 -13.06 -10.54 -2.92
CA SER A 129 -11.76 -10.85 -3.53
C SER A 129 -12.00 -11.80 -4.71
N VAL A 130 -11.55 -11.42 -5.89
CA VAL A 130 -11.84 -12.12 -7.13
C VAL A 130 -10.56 -12.50 -7.89
N VAL A 131 -10.64 -13.62 -8.59
CA VAL A 131 -9.65 -14.03 -9.60
C VAL A 131 -10.23 -13.72 -10.96
N THR A 132 -9.44 -13.12 -11.82
CA THR A 132 -9.79 -12.76 -13.19
C THR A 132 -8.60 -12.98 -14.12
N ASP A 133 -8.87 -13.26 -15.38
CA ASP A 133 -7.86 -13.42 -16.44
C ASP A 133 -7.98 -12.36 -17.54
N SER A 134 -9.02 -11.54 -17.45
CA SER A 134 -9.42 -10.61 -18.52
C SER A 134 -9.34 -9.13 -18.11
N LEU A 135 -8.90 -8.79 -16.92
CA LEU A 135 -8.81 -7.39 -16.49
C LEU A 135 -7.47 -6.78 -16.87
N CYS A 136 -7.50 -5.87 -17.83
CA CYS A 136 -6.34 -5.15 -18.33
C CYS A 136 -6.38 -3.69 -17.87
N TYR A 137 -5.31 -3.26 -17.23
CA TYR A 137 -5.07 -1.88 -16.85
C TYR A 137 -4.11 -1.23 -17.84
N LYS A 138 -4.36 0.03 -18.16
CA LYS A 138 -3.45 0.89 -18.91
C LYS A 138 -3.29 2.21 -18.18
N ILE A 139 -2.07 2.48 -17.74
CA ILE A 139 -1.68 3.71 -17.04
C ILE A 139 -0.62 4.39 -17.91
N GLY A 140 -0.91 5.58 -18.42
CA GLY A 140 -0.06 6.20 -19.43
C GLY A 140 0.05 5.32 -20.68
N HIS A 141 1.26 4.90 -21.02
CA HIS A 141 1.54 3.95 -22.10
C HIS A 141 1.72 2.52 -21.62
N THR A 142 1.82 2.31 -20.30
CA THR A 142 2.07 1.01 -19.70
C THR A 142 0.77 0.22 -19.55
N SER A 143 0.74 -0.97 -20.14
CA SER A 143 -0.40 -1.91 -20.02
C SER A 143 0.02 -3.14 -19.24
N PHE A 144 -0.83 -3.59 -18.32
CA PHE A 144 -0.60 -4.79 -17.53
C PHE A 144 -1.91 -5.46 -17.13
N ARG A 145 -1.81 -6.70 -16.68
CA ARG A 145 -2.96 -7.46 -16.15
C ARG A 145 -2.77 -7.72 -14.67
N LEU A 146 -3.88 -7.69 -13.95
CA LEU A 146 -3.97 -8.16 -12.58
C LEU A 146 -4.85 -9.41 -12.54
N ASP A 147 -4.30 -10.49 -11.99
CA ASP A 147 -4.99 -11.79 -11.91
C ASP A 147 -5.93 -11.86 -10.71
N THR A 148 -5.74 -10.98 -9.75
CA THR A 148 -6.53 -10.88 -8.52
C THR A 148 -6.74 -9.42 -8.17
N ILE A 149 -7.98 -9.05 -7.87
CA ILE A 149 -8.35 -7.73 -7.38
C ILE A 149 -9.40 -7.85 -6.27
N ASP A 150 -9.64 -6.77 -5.57
CA ASP A 150 -10.80 -6.65 -4.69
C ASP A 150 -11.90 -5.79 -5.36
N ILE A 151 -13.16 -6.09 -5.08
CA ILE A 151 -14.31 -5.28 -5.48
C ILE A 151 -14.95 -4.78 -4.20
N ASN A 152 -14.88 -3.46 -3.96
CA ASN A 152 -15.45 -2.84 -2.76
C ASN A 152 -15.60 -1.31 -2.93
N LYS A 153 -16.27 -0.66 -1.96
CA LYS A 153 -16.44 0.80 -1.93
C LYS A 153 -15.60 1.50 -0.86
N TRP A 154 -14.57 0.83 -0.35
CA TRP A 154 -13.81 1.33 0.80
C TRP A 154 -13.21 2.72 0.52
N ALA A 155 -12.43 2.84 -0.55
CA ALA A 155 -11.74 4.08 -0.86
C ALA A 155 -12.72 5.23 -1.14
N ALA A 156 -13.77 4.98 -1.94
CA ALA A 156 -14.79 5.98 -2.24
C ALA A 156 -15.48 6.54 -0.96
N LEU A 157 -15.70 5.67 0.03
CA LEU A 157 -16.30 6.06 1.29
C LEU A 157 -15.32 6.80 2.19
N MET A 158 -14.09 6.28 2.33
CA MET A 158 -13.07 6.89 3.20
C MET A 158 -12.67 8.28 2.73
N TYR A 159 -12.59 8.50 1.43
CA TYR A 159 -12.30 9.81 0.85
C TYR A 159 -13.55 10.67 0.63
N SER A 160 -14.75 10.18 0.95
CA SER A 160 -16.01 10.86 0.65
C SER A 160 -16.12 11.27 -0.82
N MET A 161 -15.57 10.46 -1.72
CA MET A 161 -15.45 10.73 -3.15
C MET A 161 -16.20 9.66 -3.95
N PRO A 162 -17.50 9.87 -4.24
CA PRO A 162 -18.31 8.88 -4.99
C PRO A 162 -17.80 8.61 -6.41
N SER A 163 -16.99 9.52 -6.97
CA SER A 163 -16.37 9.38 -8.30
C SER A 163 -15.11 8.51 -8.30
N LEU A 164 -14.60 8.12 -7.14
CA LEU A 164 -13.42 7.27 -7.03
C LEU A 164 -13.77 5.87 -7.51
N GLY A 165 -13.24 5.51 -8.68
CA GLY A 165 -13.63 4.27 -9.36
C GLY A 165 -12.75 3.07 -9.03
N ALA A 166 -11.52 3.30 -8.58
CA ALA A 166 -10.55 2.24 -8.35
C ALA A 166 -9.39 2.70 -7.45
N THR A 167 -8.63 1.73 -6.94
CA THR A 167 -7.35 1.95 -6.24
C THR A 167 -6.27 1.13 -6.92
N ILE A 168 -5.10 1.74 -7.15
CA ILE A 168 -3.86 1.06 -7.52
C ILE A 168 -3.16 0.68 -6.22
N GLY A 169 -3.14 -0.62 -5.93
CA GLY A 169 -2.58 -1.17 -4.72
C GLY A 169 -1.13 -1.63 -4.85
N ARG A 170 -0.67 -2.29 -3.80
CA ARG A 170 0.70 -2.82 -3.67
C ARG A 170 1.11 -3.76 -4.82
N ASP A 171 0.19 -4.48 -5.41
CA ASP A 171 0.44 -5.41 -6.52
C ASP A 171 1.06 -4.73 -7.74
N VAL A 172 0.78 -3.45 -7.98
CA VAL A 172 1.43 -2.65 -9.02
C VAL A 172 2.85 -2.25 -8.59
N PHE A 173 3.04 -1.87 -7.33
CA PHE A 173 4.36 -1.57 -6.77
C PHE A 173 5.28 -2.80 -6.73
N GLU A 174 4.73 -4.01 -6.60
CA GLU A 174 5.49 -5.25 -6.69
C GLU A 174 5.92 -5.59 -8.13
N LYS A 175 5.24 -5.04 -9.10
CA LYS A 175 5.49 -5.30 -10.52
C LYS A 175 6.49 -4.31 -11.11
N TYR A 176 6.47 -3.07 -10.68
CA TYR A 176 7.26 -1.97 -11.21
C TYR A 176 8.09 -1.27 -10.13
N VAL A 177 9.14 -0.59 -10.57
CA VAL A 177 9.77 0.49 -9.80
C VAL A 177 8.85 1.70 -9.96
N VAL A 178 8.39 2.25 -8.83
CA VAL A 178 7.43 3.36 -8.82
C VAL A 178 8.10 4.59 -8.21
N GLU A 179 8.34 5.62 -9.01
CA GLU A 179 8.79 6.93 -8.56
C GLU A 179 7.59 7.85 -8.41
N ILE A 180 7.54 8.62 -7.33
CA ILE A 180 6.50 9.62 -7.06
C ILE A 180 7.13 10.94 -6.67
N ASP A 181 6.77 11.99 -7.40
CA ASP A 181 7.14 13.36 -7.13
C ASP A 181 5.87 14.21 -6.96
N LEU A 182 5.51 14.46 -5.72
CA LEU A 182 4.30 15.21 -5.39
C LEU A 182 4.44 16.71 -5.67
N GLN A 183 5.67 17.25 -5.71
CA GLN A 183 5.90 18.65 -6.07
C GLN A 183 5.69 18.92 -7.55
N ARG A 184 6.16 17.98 -8.39
CA ARG A 184 6.04 18.09 -9.85
C ARG A 184 4.83 17.40 -10.42
N HIS A 185 4.01 16.79 -9.56
CA HIS A 185 2.76 16.13 -9.92
C HIS A 185 2.92 15.04 -10.97
N PHE A 186 3.90 14.16 -10.77
CA PHE A 186 4.04 12.98 -11.63
C PHE A 186 4.38 11.71 -10.83
N MET A 187 4.03 10.60 -11.43
CA MET A 187 4.47 9.25 -11.09
C MET A 187 5.21 8.65 -12.28
N VAL A 188 6.26 7.88 -12.05
CA VAL A 188 6.92 7.10 -13.11
C VAL A 188 6.79 5.62 -12.81
N LEU A 189 6.28 4.85 -13.77
CA LEU A 189 6.35 3.40 -13.76
C LEU A 189 7.51 2.95 -14.63
N SER A 190 8.41 2.14 -14.08
CA SER A 190 9.57 1.63 -14.84
C SER A 190 9.93 0.21 -14.43
N ASN A 191 10.72 -0.47 -15.24
CA ASN A 191 11.29 -1.77 -14.90
C ASN A 191 12.75 -1.70 -14.42
N HIS A 192 13.30 -0.49 -14.25
CA HIS A 192 14.65 -0.25 -13.80
C HIS A 192 14.72 1.04 -12.95
N LEU A 193 15.78 1.17 -12.16
CA LEU A 193 16.06 2.39 -11.41
C LEU A 193 16.55 3.52 -12.34
N PRO A 194 16.21 4.78 -12.06
CA PRO A 194 16.68 5.91 -12.85
C PRO A 194 18.20 6.08 -12.73
N ALA A 195 18.82 6.63 -13.79
CA ALA A 195 20.26 6.89 -13.79
C ALA A 195 20.70 7.83 -12.64
N SER A 196 19.79 8.65 -12.13
CA SER A 196 20.01 9.58 -11.01
C SER A 196 19.97 8.92 -9.63
N ILE A 197 19.82 7.60 -9.53
CA ILE A 197 19.60 6.89 -8.24
C ILE A 197 20.66 7.16 -7.20
N GLY A 198 21.91 7.42 -7.62
CA GLY A 198 23.01 7.78 -6.70
C GLY A 198 22.80 9.10 -5.91
N GLN A 199 21.78 9.90 -6.26
CA GLN A 199 21.41 11.12 -5.54
C GLN A 199 20.40 10.86 -4.42
N TYR A 200 19.90 9.63 -4.29
CA TYR A 200 18.89 9.24 -3.32
C TYR A 200 19.53 8.53 -2.13
N LYS A 201 18.96 8.73 -0.96
CA LYS A 201 19.22 7.92 0.23
C LYS A 201 18.50 6.59 0.09
N ALA A 202 19.25 5.50 0.04
CA ALA A 202 18.72 4.15 -0.03
C ALA A 202 18.37 3.63 1.38
N ILE A 203 17.18 3.09 1.56
CA ILE A 203 16.66 2.59 2.83
C ILE A 203 16.10 1.18 2.59
N PRO A 204 16.64 0.15 3.26
CA PRO A 204 16.11 -1.20 3.16
C PRO A 204 14.69 -1.30 3.71
N MET A 205 13.85 -2.07 3.02
CA MET A 205 12.51 -2.44 3.48
C MET A 205 12.47 -3.90 3.92
N GLU A 206 11.60 -4.19 4.86
CA GLU A 206 11.27 -5.54 5.30
C GLU A 206 9.77 -5.79 5.25
N PHE A 207 9.34 -7.03 5.49
CA PHE A 207 7.93 -7.34 5.68
C PHE A 207 7.58 -7.39 7.18
N THR A 208 6.39 -6.89 7.51
CA THR A 208 5.81 -7.11 8.84
C THR A 208 5.63 -8.61 9.12
N ASN A 209 5.94 -9.05 10.34
CA ASN A 209 5.87 -10.45 10.75
C ASN A 209 4.66 -10.70 11.67
N GLN A 210 3.44 -10.51 11.17
CA GLN A 210 2.24 -10.74 11.96
C GLN A 210 1.45 -11.94 11.42
N GLN A 211 1.13 -12.89 12.29
CA GLN A 211 0.31 -14.05 11.92
C GLN A 211 -1.14 -13.63 11.64
N GLY A 212 -1.69 -14.14 10.54
CA GLY A 212 -3.10 -13.96 10.20
C GLY A 212 -3.45 -12.67 9.47
N PHE A 213 -2.51 -11.75 9.33
CA PHE A 213 -2.70 -10.50 8.59
C PHE A 213 -1.82 -10.44 7.35
N PRO A 214 -2.22 -9.66 6.34
CA PRO A 214 -1.36 -9.42 5.18
C PRO A 214 0.00 -8.87 5.63
N ARG A 215 1.06 -9.33 4.99
CA ARG A 215 2.41 -8.81 5.22
C ARG A 215 2.56 -7.52 4.44
N PHE A 216 2.84 -6.44 5.14
CA PHE A 216 3.12 -5.13 4.55
C PHE A 216 4.61 -4.86 4.55
N ARG A 217 5.07 -4.01 3.64
CA ARG A 217 6.43 -3.51 3.67
C ARG A 217 6.55 -2.37 4.66
N CYS A 218 7.60 -2.43 5.44
CA CYS A 218 7.98 -1.38 6.39
C CYS A 218 9.46 -1.13 6.29
N VAL A 219 9.90 -0.01 6.85
CA VAL A 219 11.30 0.29 7.10
C VAL A 219 11.56 0.28 8.60
N GLN A 220 12.79 -0.03 8.99
CA GLN A 220 13.23 0.14 10.38
C GLN A 220 14.04 1.42 10.48
N THR A 221 13.84 2.16 11.55
CA THR A 221 14.63 3.34 11.84
C THR A 221 15.13 3.32 13.29
N ASP A 222 16.43 3.44 13.42
CA ASP A 222 17.08 3.69 14.69
C ASP A 222 17.03 5.19 15.01
N GLY A 223 17.43 5.53 16.22
CA GLY A 223 17.53 6.92 16.66
C GLY A 223 16.52 7.30 17.73
N PHE A 224 15.56 6.43 18.04
CA PHE A 224 14.70 6.58 19.20
C PHE A 224 15.36 6.03 20.46
N ARG A 225 14.90 6.51 21.63
CA ARG A 225 15.27 5.98 22.94
C ARG A 225 14.04 5.66 23.75
N LEU A 226 14.13 4.65 24.58
CA LEU A 226 13.12 4.37 25.59
C LEU A 226 13.27 5.36 26.77
N LYS A 227 12.24 5.47 27.61
CA LYS A 227 12.25 6.35 28.79
C LYS A 227 13.37 6.03 29.81
N ASP A 228 13.93 4.83 29.77
CA ASP A 228 15.10 4.41 30.56
C ASP A 228 16.43 4.74 29.87
N GLY A 229 16.40 5.38 28.71
CA GLY A 229 17.57 5.76 27.92
C GLY A 229 18.10 4.69 26.97
N ALA A 230 17.51 3.48 26.95
CA ALA A 230 17.94 2.43 26.05
C ALA A 230 17.64 2.78 24.58
N PRO A 231 18.53 2.43 23.62
CA PRO A 231 18.24 2.60 22.20
C PRO A 231 16.96 1.86 21.78
N CYS A 232 16.18 2.48 20.90
CA CYS A 232 14.96 1.91 20.38
C CYS A 232 14.89 2.08 18.86
N THR A 233 14.57 0.99 18.17
CA THR A 233 14.25 0.98 16.74
C THR A 233 12.76 1.04 16.55
N ALA A 234 12.28 1.92 15.69
CA ALA A 234 10.88 1.99 15.31
C ALA A 234 10.67 1.29 13.96
N ARG A 235 9.57 0.56 13.87
CA ARG A 235 9.07 0.01 12.62
C ARG A 235 8.07 0.99 11.99
N VAL A 236 8.34 1.37 10.75
CA VAL A 236 7.61 2.42 10.03
C VAL A 236 6.89 1.81 8.85
N PHE A 237 5.58 1.89 8.84
CA PHE A 237 4.75 1.51 7.71
C PHE A 237 4.59 2.68 6.74
N LEU A 238 4.67 2.41 5.45
CA LEU A 238 4.64 3.40 4.37
C LEU A 238 3.28 3.34 3.68
N ASP A 239 2.52 4.43 3.71
CA ASP A 239 1.13 4.44 3.25
C ASP A 239 0.79 5.72 2.47
N LEU A 240 0.86 5.62 1.14
CA LEU A 240 0.46 6.70 0.22
C LEU A 240 -1.06 6.90 0.19
N GLY A 241 -1.84 5.92 0.63
CA GLY A 241 -3.28 6.01 0.78
C GLY A 241 -3.72 6.68 2.07
N ASN A 242 -2.80 7.00 2.99
CA ASN A 242 -3.16 7.68 4.22
C ASN A 242 -3.22 9.21 4.06
N ALA A 243 -4.37 9.70 3.65
CA ALA A 243 -4.64 11.13 3.53
C ALA A 243 -4.83 11.85 4.88
N ALA A 244 -4.90 11.11 5.98
CA ALA A 244 -4.99 11.71 7.32
C ALA A 244 -3.62 12.16 7.85
N GLY A 245 -2.54 11.82 7.16
CA GLY A 245 -1.18 12.15 7.55
C GLY A 245 -0.51 11.09 8.42
N THR A 246 0.66 11.41 8.92
CA THR A 246 1.46 10.50 9.74
C THR A 246 0.81 10.22 11.10
N ALA A 247 0.84 8.96 11.51
CA ALA A 247 0.30 8.50 12.78
C ALA A 247 1.34 7.72 13.58
N PHE A 248 1.18 7.72 14.90
CA PHE A 248 2.03 7.01 15.85
C PHE A 248 1.21 6.00 16.64
N ASP A 249 1.78 4.82 16.86
CA ASP A 249 1.21 3.85 17.77
C ASP A 249 1.22 4.37 19.21
N SER A 250 0.09 4.28 19.89
CA SER A 250 -0.04 4.78 21.26
C SER A 250 0.87 4.05 22.26
N ALA A 251 1.07 2.74 22.08
CA ALA A 251 1.96 1.97 22.92
C ALA A 251 3.43 2.31 22.67
N PHE A 252 3.79 2.63 21.42
CA PHE A 252 5.13 3.14 21.08
C PHE A 252 5.39 4.47 21.76
N LEU A 253 4.48 5.46 21.64
CA LEU A 253 4.63 6.77 22.28
C LEU A 253 4.70 6.69 23.81
N ASN A 254 3.99 5.75 24.42
CA ASN A 254 4.02 5.58 25.87
C ASN A 254 5.37 5.05 26.39
N ARG A 255 6.16 4.35 25.60
CA ARG A 255 7.45 3.75 25.98
C ARG A 255 8.67 4.53 25.52
N VAL A 256 8.54 5.29 24.43
CA VAL A 256 9.67 6.05 23.87
C VAL A 256 9.88 7.34 24.65
N ASP A 257 11.12 7.74 24.79
CA ASP A 257 11.47 9.07 25.32
C ASP A 257 11.12 10.12 24.28
N GLN A 258 10.32 11.07 24.68
CA GLN A 258 9.91 12.19 23.83
C GLN A 258 10.92 13.35 23.84
N HIS A 259 12.03 13.21 24.58
CA HIS A 259 13.13 14.17 24.59
C HIS A 259 14.21 13.73 23.59
N PHE A 260 14.37 14.46 22.52
CA PHE A 260 15.30 14.14 21.42
C PHE A 260 16.62 14.89 21.59
N SER A 261 17.42 14.49 22.56
CA SER A 261 18.69 15.17 22.85
C SER A 261 19.84 14.85 21.90
N GLN A 262 19.80 13.74 21.20
CA GLN A 262 20.92 13.27 20.37
C GLN A 262 20.47 12.40 19.20
N ILE A 263 19.45 12.83 18.44
CA ILE A 263 19.10 12.13 17.22
C ILE A 263 20.16 12.45 16.18
N ASP A 264 20.76 11.41 15.61
CA ASP A 264 21.62 11.54 14.45
C ASP A 264 20.82 12.19 13.30
N THR A 265 21.21 13.40 12.91
CA THR A 265 20.56 14.16 11.83
C THR A 265 20.62 13.47 10.48
N SER A 266 21.45 12.45 10.31
CA SER A 266 21.49 11.60 9.13
C SER A 266 20.50 10.42 9.20
N SER A 267 19.89 10.17 10.36
CA SER A 267 18.96 9.06 10.55
C SER A 267 17.61 9.30 9.88
N LEU A 268 16.92 8.20 9.53
CA LEU A 268 15.54 8.27 9.04
C LEU A 268 14.61 8.82 10.13
N ALA A 269 14.87 8.52 11.40
CA ALA A 269 14.11 9.06 12.52
C ALA A 269 14.15 10.59 12.56
N TRP A 270 15.35 11.19 12.43
CA TRP A 270 15.46 12.64 12.32
C TRP A 270 14.72 13.19 11.11
N LEU A 271 14.86 12.54 9.97
CA LEU A 271 14.20 12.95 8.74
C LEU A 271 12.68 12.96 8.90
N ILE A 272 12.12 11.91 9.48
CA ILE A 272 10.68 11.82 9.80
C ILE A 272 10.27 12.98 10.71
N LEU A 273 10.97 13.16 11.82
CA LEU A 273 10.60 14.13 12.85
C LEU A 273 10.75 15.57 12.37
N SER A 274 11.82 15.88 11.63
CA SER A 274 12.08 17.23 11.13
C SER A 274 11.05 17.69 10.09
N GLN A 275 10.56 16.77 9.26
CA GLN A 275 9.56 17.09 8.24
C GLN A 275 8.15 17.21 8.83
N ILE A 276 7.79 16.32 9.74
CA ILE A 276 6.48 16.35 10.40
C ILE A 276 6.37 17.60 11.27
N GLY A 277 7.43 18.00 11.96
CA GLY A 277 7.45 19.19 12.83
C GLY A 277 7.20 20.51 12.09
N SER A 278 7.47 20.58 10.78
CA SER A 278 7.24 21.79 9.99
C SER A 278 5.77 22.00 9.57
N ALA A 279 4.94 20.95 9.69
CA ALA A 279 3.57 20.95 9.15
C ALA A 279 2.47 21.25 10.18
N VAL A 280 2.81 21.57 11.45
CA VAL A 280 1.84 21.58 12.53
C VAL A 280 1.40 22.97 12.89
N ASP A 281 0.29 23.41 12.30
CA ASP A 281 -0.46 24.55 12.83
C ASP A 281 -1.98 24.31 12.97
N SER A 282 -2.48 23.15 12.72
CA SER A 282 -3.91 22.93 12.89
C SER A 282 -4.29 21.49 13.15
N MET A 283 -4.79 21.25 14.28
CA MET A 283 -5.74 20.24 14.74
C MET A 283 -5.20 19.15 15.68
N ASN A 284 -5.84 19.14 16.83
CA ASN A 284 -5.98 18.02 17.77
C ASN A 284 -4.70 17.45 18.39
N PHE A 285 -4.22 18.15 19.43
CA PHE A 285 -3.21 17.65 20.36
C PHE A 285 -1.85 17.37 19.72
N PRO A 286 -1.08 18.40 19.35
CA PRO A 286 0.27 18.21 18.87
C PRO A 286 1.08 17.50 19.96
N ILE A 287 1.71 16.38 19.59
CA ILE A 287 2.72 15.77 20.43
C ILE A 287 3.96 16.62 20.28
N GLU A 288 4.34 17.31 21.34
CA GLU A 288 5.54 18.15 21.35
C GLU A 288 6.74 17.26 21.71
N LEU A 289 7.67 17.16 20.78
CA LEU A 289 8.95 16.51 21.01
C LEU A 289 9.94 17.57 21.49
N MET A 290 10.56 17.33 22.62
CA MET A 290 11.44 18.30 23.27
C MET A 290 12.88 17.79 23.31
N ASP A 291 13.85 18.71 23.18
CA ASP A 291 15.25 18.45 23.47
C ASP A 291 15.51 18.42 24.99
N ASP A 292 16.76 18.08 25.39
CA ASP A 292 17.17 18.06 26.80
C ASP A 292 17.06 19.44 27.51
N ASN A 293 16.94 20.51 26.75
CA ASN A 293 16.70 21.87 27.28
C ASN A 293 15.23 22.23 27.33
N HIS A 294 14.33 21.25 27.18
CA HIS A 294 12.88 21.42 27.14
C HIS A 294 12.41 22.36 26.00
N ARG A 295 13.15 22.43 24.90
CA ARG A 295 12.74 23.15 23.70
C ARG A 295 12.00 22.21 22.76
N VAL A 296 10.87 22.66 22.27
CA VAL A 296 10.12 21.92 21.25
C VAL A 296 10.94 21.85 19.97
N VAL A 297 11.42 20.67 19.62
CA VAL A 297 12.21 20.40 18.40
C VAL A 297 11.34 19.93 17.25
N ALA A 298 10.19 19.32 17.55
CA ALA A 298 9.19 18.95 16.57
C ALA A 298 7.80 18.94 17.20
N LYS A 299 6.78 19.24 16.39
CA LYS A 299 5.38 19.03 16.73
C LYS A 299 4.83 18.02 15.76
N ILE A 300 4.29 16.94 16.25
CA ILE A 300 3.74 15.84 15.45
C ILE A 300 2.23 16.01 15.39
N PRO A 301 1.60 15.93 14.21
CA PRO A 301 0.14 15.90 14.12
C PRO A 301 -0.37 14.74 14.97
N GLY A 302 -1.25 15.08 15.94
CA GLY A 302 -1.58 14.16 17.01
C GLY A 302 -2.60 13.08 16.65
N SER A 303 -2.43 12.34 15.57
CA SER A 303 -3.21 11.12 15.42
C SER A 303 -2.48 9.98 16.12
N MET A 304 -2.92 9.66 17.33
CA MET A 304 -2.58 8.38 17.95
C MET A 304 -3.53 7.32 17.40
N MET A 305 -2.96 6.26 16.87
CA MET A 305 -3.71 5.11 16.36
C MET A 305 -3.24 3.83 17.06
N ASP A 306 -4.08 2.82 17.05
CA ASP A 306 -3.65 1.46 17.33
C ASP A 306 -3.09 0.86 16.02
N LEU A 307 -1.77 0.88 15.89
CA LEU A 307 -1.08 0.31 14.74
C LEU A 307 -0.67 -1.15 14.95
N SER A 308 -1.13 -1.79 16.03
CA SER A 308 -0.81 -3.19 16.35
C SER A 308 -1.20 -4.15 15.21
N VAL A 309 -2.31 -3.86 14.53
CA VAL A 309 -2.78 -4.64 13.36
C VAL A 309 -1.76 -4.61 12.20
N LEU A 310 -1.06 -3.50 12.03
CA LEU A 310 0.00 -3.35 11.03
C LEU A 310 1.35 -3.82 11.54
N ASN A 311 1.45 -4.15 12.82
CA ASN A 311 2.71 -4.43 13.52
C ASN A 311 3.76 -3.33 13.24
N SER A 312 3.35 -2.09 13.41
CA SER A 312 4.16 -0.91 13.16
C SER A 312 4.04 0.08 14.30
N ASP A 313 5.10 0.84 14.53
CA ASP A 313 5.17 1.88 15.55
C ASP A 313 4.78 3.26 14.98
N ILE A 314 5.01 3.44 13.67
CA ILE A 314 4.74 4.68 12.94
C ILE A 314 4.12 4.32 11.59
N LEU A 315 3.14 5.10 11.17
CA LEU A 315 2.56 5.08 9.84
C LEU A 315 2.88 6.43 9.18
N LEU A 316 3.64 6.40 8.08
CA LEU A 316 3.94 7.61 7.30
C LEU A 316 2.90 7.80 6.22
N GLY A 317 2.23 8.94 6.26
CA GLY A 317 1.29 9.37 5.25
C GLY A 317 1.91 10.31 4.20
N THR A 318 1.05 10.85 3.37
CA THR A 318 1.45 11.75 2.27
C THR A 318 2.02 13.08 2.74
N ASP A 319 1.72 13.51 3.97
CA ASP A 319 2.33 14.66 4.63
C ASP A 319 3.85 14.55 4.72
N PHE A 320 4.38 13.33 4.92
CA PHE A 320 5.81 13.07 4.88
C PHE A 320 6.32 13.02 3.43
N PHE A 321 5.69 12.22 2.58
CA PHE A 321 6.19 11.96 1.22
C PHE A 321 6.25 13.20 0.34
N ARG A 322 5.41 14.21 0.56
CA ARG A 322 5.43 15.45 -0.22
C ARG A 322 6.75 16.24 -0.14
N HIS A 323 7.60 15.94 0.84
CA HIS A 323 8.91 16.58 1.00
C HIS A 323 10.02 15.91 0.20
N PHE A 324 9.71 14.79 -0.46
CA PHE A 324 10.67 13.95 -1.14
C PHE A 324 10.22 13.59 -2.56
N ASN A 325 11.19 13.41 -3.43
CA ASN A 325 11.03 12.51 -4.56
C ASN A 325 11.31 11.10 -4.04
N VAL A 326 10.33 10.19 -4.19
CA VAL A 326 10.32 8.87 -3.55
C VAL A 326 10.33 7.79 -4.61
N ILE A 327 11.20 6.79 -4.47
CA ILE A 327 11.19 5.61 -5.34
C ILE A 327 10.96 4.36 -4.49
N PHE A 328 9.93 3.61 -4.85
CA PHE A 328 9.62 2.30 -4.29
C PHE A 328 10.13 1.21 -5.23
N ASP A 329 11.14 0.48 -4.81
CA ASP A 329 11.65 -0.72 -5.49
C ASP A 329 11.32 -1.95 -4.66
N TYR A 330 10.09 -2.42 -4.79
CA TYR A 330 9.60 -3.55 -4.02
C TYR A 330 10.25 -4.87 -4.42
N LYS A 331 10.76 -5.00 -5.63
CA LYS A 331 11.51 -6.19 -6.06
C LYS A 331 12.79 -6.38 -5.26
N ASN A 332 13.49 -5.30 -4.99
CA ASN A 332 14.77 -5.32 -4.26
C ASN A 332 14.60 -4.97 -2.77
N ASN A 333 13.36 -4.76 -2.30
CA ASN A 333 13.04 -4.33 -0.94
C ASN A 333 13.78 -3.04 -0.56
N MET A 334 13.72 -2.04 -1.44
CA MET A 334 14.39 -0.75 -1.23
C MET A 334 13.41 0.41 -1.38
N LEU A 335 13.53 1.36 -0.48
CA LEU A 335 12.95 2.70 -0.57
C LEU A 335 14.10 3.67 -0.84
N TYR A 336 13.89 4.60 -1.76
CA TYR A 336 14.87 5.65 -2.01
C TYR A 336 14.20 7.00 -1.82
N LEU A 337 14.85 7.87 -1.07
CA LEU A 337 14.37 9.22 -0.75
C LEU A 337 15.37 10.26 -1.22
N LYS A 338 14.89 11.26 -1.93
CA LYS A 338 15.66 12.45 -2.26
C LYS A 338 14.86 13.67 -1.85
N HIS A 339 15.43 14.54 -1.03
CA HIS A 339 14.79 15.78 -0.64
C HIS A 339 14.55 16.66 -1.87
N ASN A 340 13.36 17.27 -1.93
CA ASN A 340 12.94 18.15 -3.03
C ASN A 340 13.70 19.48 -3.03
#